data_7163f96a7741fe8fc2f077fe4b473a60
#
_entry.id   7163f96a7741fe8fc2f077fe4b473a60
#
_cell.length_a   1.000
_cell.length_b   1.000
_cell.length_c   1.000
_cell.angle_alpha   90.00
_cell.angle_beta   90.00
_cell.angle_gamma   90.00
#
_symmetry.space_group_name_H-M   'P 1'
#
loop_
_entity.id
_entity.type
_entity.pdbx_description
1 polymer ?
#
loop_
_entity_poly.entity_id
_entity_poly.type
_entity_poly.pdbx_seq_one_letter_code
_entity_poly.pdbx_strand_id
1 'polypeptide(L)'
;RAHHWLPCVDHPSDKASVDFIVTAPDHYQVVANGIQLEETNLDDETKLTHWRETTPLPMKVAVIGAARFGVQYAGDVAGIPVTSWVYRQDREAGFYDYALATEILQFFIDYIGPYPYRKLANVQSKTRYGGMENASNIFYYENSVDGSRSEEALIAHEVAHQWFGNSASEQNWFHIWLSEGFATYGADLYMEHKYGRERLADRLQTERQQVVAFSNRKVAPVVDATVTNWNALLNPNSYQKGAWVLHMLRRQVGEQAFRNGLRQYYALFQGGNALTEDFQRAMEAAGKQDLGWFFRQWIYRPGHPRLSVEWDKPRRKRLRLKVSQLQDGPAFRFPLDLKAVSTDGTESETWTIEVNEKTAEATVKCKFEPGQVVPDPDTWLLFSK
;
A
#
# COMPACT_ATOMS: atom_id res chain seq x y z
N ARG A 1 11.75 -4.39 15.69
CA ARG A 1 12.07 -5.80 16.00
C ARG A 1 11.54 -6.12 17.39
N ALA A 2 10.51 -6.99 17.45
CA ALA A 2 9.83 -7.32 18.70
C ALA A 2 10.76 -7.98 19.72
N HIS A 3 11.69 -8.84 19.27
CA HIS A 3 12.61 -9.57 20.14
C HIS A 3 13.58 -8.70 20.97
N HIS A 4 13.62 -7.38 20.72
CA HIS A 4 14.41 -6.47 21.55
C HIS A 4 13.74 -6.11 22.89
N TRP A 5 12.41 -6.29 22.99
CA TRP A 5 11.66 -5.93 24.18
C TRP A 5 10.66 -7.02 24.64
N LEU A 6 10.32 -7.95 23.73
CA LEU A 6 9.39 -9.04 23.99
C LEU A 6 10.08 -10.38 23.65
N PRO A 7 10.16 -11.37 24.57
CA PRO A 7 10.63 -12.71 24.24
C PRO A 7 9.68 -13.37 23.24
N CYS A 8 10.08 -13.48 21.98
CA CYS A 8 9.24 -14.03 20.91
C CYS A 8 10.08 -14.55 19.74
N VAL A 9 9.45 -15.34 18.89
CA VAL A 9 9.93 -15.60 17.54
C VAL A 9 9.56 -14.41 16.67
N ASP A 10 10.55 -13.56 16.33
CA ASP A 10 10.34 -12.34 15.54
C ASP A 10 10.28 -12.67 14.04
N HIS A 11 9.25 -13.44 13.65
CA HIS A 11 8.99 -13.86 12.28
C HIS A 11 7.51 -13.66 11.95
N PRO A 12 7.14 -13.20 10.73
CA PRO A 12 5.75 -12.86 10.40
C PRO A 12 4.80 -14.06 10.44
N SER A 13 5.30 -15.30 10.33
CA SER A 13 4.47 -16.49 10.41
C SER A 13 4.22 -16.98 11.84
N ASP A 14 4.90 -16.42 12.84
CA ASP A 14 4.67 -16.76 14.24
C ASP A 14 3.67 -15.75 14.84
N LYS A 15 2.43 -16.19 14.98
CA LYS A 15 1.34 -15.37 15.48
C LYS A 15 0.83 -15.87 16.83
N ALA A 16 0.53 -14.93 17.72
CA ALA A 16 -0.07 -15.22 19.02
C ALA A 16 -1.09 -14.15 19.43
N SER A 17 -2.02 -14.52 20.30
CA SER A 17 -2.78 -13.56 21.10
C SER A 17 -1.87 -12.94 22.17
N VAL A 18 -2.20 -11.73 22.62
CA VAL A 18 -1.40 -11.03 23.64
C VAL A 18 -2.27 -10.49 24.76
N ASP A 19 -1.75 -10.60 25.97
CA ASP A 19 -2.21 -9.89 27.17
C ASP A 19 -1.09 -9.00 27.68
N PHE A 20 -1.39 -7.68 27.79
CA PHE A 20 -0.48 -6.71 28.38
C PHE A 20 -1.05 -6.22 29.70
N ILE A 21 -0.44 -6.60 30.80
CA ILE A 21 -0.73 -6.10 32.14
C ILE A 21 0.40 -5.15 32.51
N VAL A 22 0.09 -3.85 32.50
CA VAL A 22 1.08 -2.79 32.64
C VAL A 22 0.80 -1.97 33.90
N THR A 23 1.76 -1.89 34.82
CA THR A 23 1.76 -0.96 35.91
C THR A 23 2.65 0.23 35.56
N ALA A 24 2.08 1.42 35.63
CA ALA A 24 2.74 2.70 35.34
C ALA A 24 2.32 3.77 36.33
N PRO A 25 3.07 4.88 36.51
CA PRO A 25 2.61 6.03 37.26
C PRO A 25 1.20 6.46 36.85
N ASP A 26 0.33 6.76 37.77
CA ASP A 26 -1.11 6.97 37.56
C ASP A 26 -1.44 8.12 36.62
N HIS A 27 -0.53 9.08 36.47
CA HIS A 27 -0.65 10.21 35.54
C HIS A 27 -0.37 9.85 34.07
N TYR A 28 0.07 8.60 33.74
CA TYR A 28 0.18 8.12 32.38
C TYR A 28 -1.07 7.38 31.94
N GLN A 29 -1.44 7.56 30.69
CA GLN A 29 -2.36 6.68 29.97
C GLN A 29 -1.53 5.60 29.27
N VAL A 30 -1.99 4.36 29.40
CA VAL A 30 -1.39 3.20 28.73
C VAL A 30 -2.31 2.75 27.61
N VAL A 31 -1.75 2.52 26.42
CA VAL A 31 -2.46 1.98 25.26
C VAL A 31 -1.67 0.80 24.67
N ALA A 32 -2.36 -0.29 24.35
CA ALA A 32 -1.76 -1.49 23.76
C ALA A 32 -2.72 -2.16 22.76
N ASN A 33 -2.27 -3.25 22.11
CA ASN A 33 -3.12 -4.00 21.20
C ASN A 33 -4.40 -4.54 21.87
N GLY A 34 -5.48 -4.60 21.11
CA GLY A 34 -6.76 -5.16 21.56
C GLY A 34 -7.60 -4.21 22.39
N ILE A 35 -8.46 -4.74 23.26
CA ILE A 35 -9.38 -3.99 24.11
C ILE A 35 -8.85 -3.88 25.54
N GLN A 36 -9.19 -2.78 26.18
CA GLN A 36 -8.91 -2.58 27.61
C GLN A 36 -9.92 -3.38 28.44
N LEU A 37 -9.40 -4.24 29.31
CA LEU A 37 -10.20 -5.07 30.21
C LEU A 37 -10.27 -4.47 31.61
N GLU A 38 -9.21 -3.79 32.05
CA GLU A 38 -9.10 -3.23 33.40
C GLU A 38 -8.28 -1.95 33.38
N GLU A 39 -8.64 -1.01 34.20
CA GLU A 39 -7.83 0.11 34.66
C GLU A 39 -8.09 0.33 36.15
N THR A 40 -7.09 0.15 37.00
CA THR A 40 -7.20 0.21 38.44
C THR A 40 -6.09 1.09 39.02
N ASN A 41 -6.46 2.14 39.78
CA ASN A 41 -5.50 2.90 40.54
C ASN A 41 -5.06 2.08 41.77
N LEU A 42 -3.76 2.03 41.98
CA LEU A 42 -3.14 1.35 43.12
C LEU A 42 -2.74 2.35 44.19
N ASP A 43 -2.47 1.86 45.39
CA ASP A 43 -2.23 2.73 46.58
C ASP A 43 -0.89 3.49 46.57
N ASP A 44 0.01 3.17 45.62
CA ASP A 44 1.37 3.71 45.54
C ASP A 44 1.57 4.73 44.39
N GLU A 45 0.53 5.50 44.04
CA GLU A 45 0.53 6.46 42.94
C GLU A 45 0.82 5.79 41.57
N THR A 46 0.50 4.53 41.49
CA THR A 46 0.57 3.77 40.20
C THR A 46 -0.81 3.32 39.74
N LYS A 47 -0.88 2.94 38.49
CA LYS A 47 -2.08 2.43 37.85
C LYS A 47 -1.77 1.14 37.10
N LEU A 48 -2.57 0.11 37.27
CA LEU A 48 -2.56 -1.10 36.50
C LEU A 48 -3.55 -0.94 35.36
N THR A 49 -3.08 -1.29 34.14
CA THR A 49 -3.93 -1.32 32.95
C THR A 49 -3.77 -2.68 32.28
N HIS A 50 -4.88 -3.37 31.98
CA HIS A 50 -4.89 -4.65 31.29
C HIS A 50 -5.51 -4.51 29.92
N TRP A 51 -4.73 -4.86 28.89
CA TRP A 51 -5.14 -4.92 27.49
C TRP A 51 -5.05 -6.34 26.95
N ARG A 52 -6.02 -6.75 26.13
CA ARG A 52 -6.06 -8.08 25.52
C ARG A 52 -6.41 -8.03 24.05
N GLU A 53 -5.55 -8.61 23.20
CA GLU A 53 -5.86 -8.92 21.81
C GLU A 53 -5.98 -10.44 21.64
N THR A 54 -7.17 -10.88 21.24
CA THR A 54 -7.48 -12.30 21.07
C THR A 54 -7.26 -12.77 19.63
N THR A 55 -7.26 -11.84 18.66
CA THR A 55 -6.90 -12.16 17.27
C THR A 55 -5.40 -12.39 17.20
N PRO A 56 -4.93 -13.57 16.77
CA PRO A 56 -3.51 -13.82 16.63
C PRO A 56 -2.84 -12.80 15.68
N LEU A 57 -1.76 -12.19 16.16
CA LEU A 57 -1.00 -11.20 15.41
C LEU A 57 0.49 -11.56 15.36
N PRO A 58 1.22 -11.22 14.30
CA PRO A 58 2.68 -11.37 14.28
C PRO A 58 3.30 -10.38 15.27
N MET A 59 4.30 -10.81 16.02
CA MET A 59 4.89 -9.99 17.08
C MET A 59 5.51 -8.67 16.58
N LYS A 60 5.83 -8.56 15.29
CA LYS A 60 6.28 -7.30 14.68
C LYS A 60 5.31 -6.13 14.89
N VAL A 61 4.02 -6.41 15.06
CA VAL A 61 2.95 -5.41 15.25
C VAL A 61 2.38 -5.35 16.67
N ALA A 62 3.00 -6.07 17.62
CA ALA A 62 2.73 -5.91 19.04
C ALA A 62 3.29 -4.57 19.56
N VAL A 63 2.56 -3.89 20.45
CA VAL A 63 2.97 -2.57 20.93
C VAL A 63 2.36 -2.24 22.30
N ILE A 64 3.12 -1.48 23.09
CA ILE A 64 2.67 -0.77 24.29
C ILE A 64 3.12 0.68 24.18
N GLY A 65 2.23 1.61 24.49
CA GLY A 65 2.54 3.02 24.64
C GLY A 65 2.10 3.52 26.01
N ALA A 66 2.95 4.32 26.66
CA ALA A 66 2.64 4.96 27.94
C ALA A 66 3.13 6.41 27.89
N ALA A 67 2.22 7.36 28.01
CA ALA A 67 2.53 8.79 28.05
C ALA A 67 1.37 9.59 28.66
N ARG A 68 1.58 10.90 28.84
CA ARG A 68 0.50 11.83 29.20
C ARG A 68 -0.31 12.19 27.96
N PHE A 69 -1.13 11.26 27.51
CA PHE A 69 -1.98 11.46 26.35
C PHE A 69 -3.24 12.29 26.68
N GLY A 70 -3.66 13.13 25.72
CA GLY A 70 -5.06 13.45 25.52
C GLY A 70 -5.70 12.31 24.73
N VAL A 71 -6.84 11.83 25.18
CA VAL A 71 -7.55 10.72 24.53
C VAL A 71 -8.93 11.19 24.07
N GLN A 72 -9.27 10.93 22.81
CA GLN A 72 -10.57 11.23 22.23
C GLN A 72 -11.18 9.99 21.59
N TYR A 73 -12.45 9.77 21.83
CA TYR A 73 -13.29 8.92 21.01
C TYR A 73 -13.68 9.70 19.74
N ALA A 74 -13.17 9.28 18.60
CA ALA A 74 -13.41 9.94 17.32
C ALA A 74 -14.72 9.49 16.65
N GLY A 75 -15.23 8.31 16.99
CA GLY A 75 -16.47 7.75 16.45
C GLY A 75 -16.48 6.23 16.45
N ASP A 76 -17.59 5.67 15.95
CA ASP A 76 -17.78 4.25 15.75
C ASP A 76 -17.98 3.98 14.25
N VAL A 77 -17.28 2.98 13.72
CA VAL A 77 -17.38 2.57 12.31
C VAL A 77 -17.71 1.08 12.28
N ALA A 78 -18.91 0.73 11.88
CA ALA A 78 -19.38 -0.65 11.82
C ALA A 78 -19.21 -1.43 13.15
N GLY A 79 -19.41 -0.76 14.31
CA GLY A 79 -19.22 -1.34 15.63
C GLY A 79 -17.76 -1.35 16.11
N ILE A 80 -16.85 -0.70 15.40
CA ILE A 80 -15.43 -0.57 15.77
C ILE A 80 -15.19 0.83 16.33
N PRO A 81 -14.86 0.99 17.62
CA PRO A 81 -14.51 2.28 18.20
C PRO A 81 -13.18 2.77 17.64
N VAL A 82 -13.18 4.02 17.17
CA VAL A 82 -11.98 4.72 16.69
C VAL A 82 -11.57 5.76 17.71
N THR A 83 -10.31 5.74 18.13
CA THR A 83 -9.78 6.65 19.15
C THR A 83 -8.50 7.34 18.69
N SER A 84 -8.28 8.56 19.20
CA SER A 84 -7.06 9.35 18.98
C SER A 84 -6.35 9.56 20.31
N TRP A 85 -5.04 9.25 20.34
CA TRP A 85 -4.16 9.35 21.50
C TRP A 85 -3.01 10.27 21.15
N VAL A 86 -3.04 11.49 21.62
CA VAL A 86 -2.09 12.53 21.23
C VAL A 86 -1.44 13.16 22.45
N TYR A 87 -0.26 13.74 22.30
CA TYR A 87 0.37 14.48 23.40
C TYR A 87 -0.49 15.68 23.78
N ARG A 88 -0.49 16.02 25.08
CA ARG A 88 -1.36 17.06 25.63
C ARG A 88 -1.26 18.40 24.90
N GLN A 89 -0.05 18.80 24.51
CA GLN A 89 0.20 20.06 23.81
C GLN A 89 -0.40 20.07 22.40
N ASP A 90 -0.55 18.91 21.75
CA ASP A 90 -1.01 18.78 20.37
C ASP A 90 -2.48 18.35 20.28
N ARG A 91 -3.21 18.38 21.42
CA ARG A 91 -4.55 17.80 21.56
C ARG A 91 -5.52 18.23 20.47
N GLU A 92 -5.63 19.53 20.18
CA GLU A 92 -6.62 20.04 19.23
C GLU A 92 -6.28 19.65 17.79
N ALA A 93 -5.04 19.84 17.40
CA ALA A 93 -4.54 19.46 16.08
C ALA A 93 -4.63 17.94 15.85
N GLY A 94 -4.17 17.14 16.81
CA GLY A 94 -4.14 15.69 16.67
C GLY A 94 -5.51 15.04 16.66
N PHE A 95 -6.46 15.55 17.42
CA PHE A 95 -7.84 15.06 17.37
C PHE A 95 -8.48 15.36 16.01
N TYR A 96 -8.20 16.53 15.45
CA TYR A 96 -8.66 16.89 14.12
C TYR A 96 -8.03 16.01 13.03
N ASP A 97 -6.73 15.80 13.08
CA ASP A 97 -6.01 15.04 12.06
C ASP A 97 -6.35 13.54 12.11
N TYR A 98 -6.31 12.93 13.30
CA TYR A 98 -6.54 11.48 13.43
C TYR A 98 -8.01 11.08 13.30
N ALA A 99 -8.96 12.03 13.37
CA ALA A 99 -10.36 11.75 13.05
C ALA A 99 -10.57 11.26 11.60
N LEU A 100 -9.63 11.52 10.68
CA LEU A 100 -9.63 10.96 9.32
C LEU A 100 -9.71 9.43 9.32
N ALA A 101 -9.18 8.77 10.35
CA ALA A 101 -9.20 7.31 10.42
C ALA A 101 -10.61 6.71 10.41
N THR A 102 -11.65 7.46 10.80
CA THR A 102 -13.04 6.98 10.72
C THR A 102 -13.51 6.81 9.28
N GLU A 103 -13.26 7.81 8.44
CA GLU A 103 -13.60 7.77 7.00
C GLU A 103 -12.77 6.71 6.27
N ILE A 104 -11.47 6.65 6.57
CA ILE A 104 -10.54 5.70 5.97
C ILE A 104 -10.91 4.26 6.35
N LEU A 105 -11.26 4.00 7.61
CA LEU A 105 -11.70 2.69 8.08
C LEU A 105 -12.96 2.23 7.36
N GLN A 106 -13.96 3.12 7.20
CA GLN A 106 -15.19 2.82 6.47
C GLN A 106 -14.90 2.45 5.02
N PHE A 107 -14.02 3.22 4.33
CA PHE A 107 -13.63 2.91 2.97
C PHE A 107 -13.04 1.50 2.84
N PHE A 108 -12.12 1.10 3.72
CA PHE A 108 -11.52 -0.23 3.63
C PHE A 108 -12.49 -1.35 4.01
N ILE A 109 -13.39 -1.15 4.96
CA ILE A 109 -14.45 -2.11 5.27
C ILE A 109 -15.32 -2.34 4.02
N ASP A 110 -15.71 -1.28 3.32
CA ASP A 110 -16.54 -1.38 2.11
C ASP A 110 -15.74 -1.96 0.93
N TYR A 111 -14.46 -1.63 0.81
CA TYR A 111 -13.65 -2.05 -0.34
C TYR A 111 -13.15 -3.50 -0.21
N ILE A 112 -12.67 -3.89 0.97
CA ILE A 112 -12.02 -5.19 1.23
C ILE A 112 -12.97 -6.15 1.96
N GLY A 113 -13.49 -5.74 3.12
CA GLY A 113 -14.31 -6.56 3.99
C GLY A 113 -14.14 -6.20 5.47
N PRO A 114 -14.71 -7.01 6.39
CA PRO A 114 -14.72 -6.69 7.81
C PRO A 114 -13.34 -6.39 8.38
N TYR A 115 -13.28 -5.41 9.27
CA TYR A 115 -12.08 -5.07 10.03
C TYR A 115 -11.69 -6.22 10.97
N PRO A 116 -10.40 -6.61 11.02
CA PRO A 116 -10.00 -7.81 11.76
C PRO A 116 -9.94 -7.69 13.27
N TYR A 117 -9.95 -6.48 13.81
CA TYR A 117 -9.75 -6.21 15.23
C TYR A 117 -10.98 -5.55 15.87
N ARG A 118 -10.96 -5.34 17.19
CA ARG A 118 -12.10 -4.84 17.96
C ARG A 118 -12.05 -3.35 18.26
N LYS A 119 -10.96 -2.66 17.92
CA LYS A 119 -10.80 -1.21 17.98
C LYS A 119 -9.80 -0.72 16.96
N LEU A 120 -9.79 0.57 16.67
CA LEU A 120 -8.71 1.25 15.97
C LEU A 120 -8.28 2.47 16.79
N ALA A 121 -7.04 2.45 17.30
CA ALA A 121 -6.43 3.60 17.97
C ALA A 121 -5.34 4.21 17.08
N ASN A 122 -5.31 5.54 17.00
CA ASN A 122 -4.29 6.32 16.31
C ASN A 122 -3.48 7.05 17.37
N VAL A 123 -2.18 6.80 17.46
CA VAL A 123 -1.33 7.18 18.58
C VAL A 123 -0.14 8.00 18.11
N GLN A 124 -0.03 9.24 18.55
CA GLN A 124 1.17 10.06 18.39
C GLN A 124 2.31 9.50 19.23
N SER A 125 3.50 9.36 18.66
CA SER A 125 4.61 8.69 19.34
C SER A 125 5.96 9.26 18.91
N LYS A 126 7.03 8.75 19.52
CA LYS A 126 8.41 9.04 19.13
C LYS A 126 9.01 7.95 18.22
N THR A 127 8.16 7.27 17.43
CA THR A 127 8.70 6.38 16.40
C THR A 127 9.54 7.16 15.39
N ARG A 128 10.59 6.53 14.90
CA ARG A 128 11.45 7.09 13.85
C ARG A 128 10.93 6.87 12.43
N TYR A 129 9.90 6.05 12.28
CA TYR A 129 9.20 5.80 11.03
C TYR A 129 8.03 6.78 10.90
N GLY A 130 7.54 7.05 9.70
CA GLY A 130 6.36 7.88 9.50
C GLY A 130 5.14 7.34 10.25
N GLY A 131 4.85 6.08 10.02
CA GLY A 131 3.88 5.28 10.76
C GLY A 131 4.46 3.93 11.14
N MET A 132 3.74 3.23 12.00
CA MET A 132 3.97 1.84 12.34
C MET A 132 2.61 1.19 12.53
N GLU A 133 2.31 0.24 11.72
CA GLU A 133 1.03 -0.42 11.54
C GLU A 133 0.56 -1.28 12.72
N ASN A 134 1.04 -1.07 13.93
CA ASN A 134 0.74 -1.93 15.06
C ASN A 134 -0.74 -2.32 15.11
N ALA A 135 -1.01 -3.61 15.28
CA ALA A 135 -2.34 -4.17 15.14
C ALA A 135 -3.35 -3.53 16.11
N SER A 136 -4.47 -3.02 15.59
CA SER A 136 -5.51 -2.27 16.32
C SER A 136 -5.06 -0.96 16.98
N ASN A 137 -3.78 -0.55 16.83
CA ASN A 137 -3.16 0.49 17.64
C ASN A 137 -2.00 1.17 16.90
N ILE A 138 -2.27 1.91 15.85
CA ILE A 138 -1.30 2.49 14.92
C ILE A 138 -0.51 3.61 15.58
N PHE A 139 0.81 3.55 15.51
CA PHE A 139 1.70 4.58 16.06
C PHE A 139 2.29 5.43 14.93
N TYR A 140 2.12 6.74 15.03
CA TYR A 140 2.65 7.72 14.08
C TYR A 140 3.77 8.54 14.69
N TYR A 141 4.66 9.08 13.86
CA TYR A 141 5.74 9.96 14.33
C TYR A 141 5.21 11.26 14.93
N GLU A 142 6.04 11.87 15.78
CA GLU A 142 5.63 13.01 16.60
C GLU A 142 5.04 14.18 15.80
N ASN A 143 5.65 14.50 14.64
CA ASN A 143 5.21 15.61 13.79
C ASN A 143 4.14 15.21 12.76
N SER A 144 3.50 14.06 12.90
CA SER A 144 2.35 13.67 12.06
C SER A 144 1.08 14.48 12.38
N VAL A 145 1.14 15.28 13.41
CA VAL A 145 0.06 16.13 13.89
C VAL A 145 0.41 17.60 13.65
N ASP A 146 -0.31 18.26 12.77
CA ASP A 146 -0.11 19.66 12.43
C ASP A 146 -1.42 20.49 12.33
N GLY A 147 -2.57 19.83 12.47
CA GLY A 147 -3.90 20.44 12.36
C GLY A 147 -4.34 20.72 10.92
N SER A 148 -3.64 20.16 9.91
CA SER A 148 -3.93 20.41 8.49
C SER A 148 -4.37 19.16 7.72
N ARG A 149 -4.34 17.98 8.36
CA ARG A 149 -4.59 16.67 7.73
C ARG A 149 -3.60 16.33 6.61
N SER A 150 -2.37 16.88 6.67
CA SER A 150 -1.33 16.66 5.68
C SER A 150 -0.94 15.19 5.54
N GLU A 151 -1.05 14.40 6.62
CA GLU A 151 -0.67 12.99 6.68
C GLU A 151 -1.83 12.02 6.34
N GLU A 152 -2.86 12.48 5.64
CA GLU A 152 -4.02 11.64 5.28
C GLU A 152 -3.61 10.37 4.53
N ALA A 153 -2.69 10.47 3.58
CA ALA A 153 -2.22 9.31 2.83
C ALA A 153 -1.40 8.33 3.70
N LEU A 154 -0.65 8.84 4.68
CA LEU A 154 0.04 8.01 5.66
C LEU A 154 -0.97 7.26 6.53
N ILE A 155 -1.99 7.96 7.07
CA ILE A 155 -3.04 7.32 7.86
C ILE A 155 -3.73 6.22 7.05
N ALA A 156 -4.04 6.47 5.76
CA ALA A 156 -4.64 5.47 4.89
C ALA A 156 -3.73 4.25 4.67
N HIS A 157 -2.41 4.46 4.53
CA HIS A 157 -1.42 3.39 4.42
C HIS A 157 -1.42 2.51 5.68
N GLU A 158 -1.31 3.09 6.85
CA GLU A 158 -1.25 2.34 8.11
C GLU A 158 -2.58 1.64 8.45
N VAL A 159 -3.72 2.22 8.08
CA VAL A 159 -5.01 1.56 8.24
C VAL A 159 -5.16 0.38 7.28
N ALA A 160 -4.67 0.47 6.03
CA ALA A 160 -4.70 -0.63 5.07
C ALA A 160 -3.91 -1.85 5.57
N HIS A 161 -2.81 -1.64 6.27
CA HIS A 161 -2.02 -2.70 6.89
C HIS A 161 -2.82 -3.57 7.85
N GLN A 162 -3.90 -3.07 8.45
CA GLN A 162 -4.69 -3.87 9.39
C GLN A 162 -5.26 -5.12 8.71
N TRP A 163 -5.58 -5.05 7.41
CA TRP A 163 -5.95 -6.20 6.57
C TRP A 163 -4.71 -6.92 6.01
N PHE A 164 -3.79 -6.16 5.36
CA PHE A 164 -2.64 -6.70 4.64
C PHE A 164 -1.33 -6.38 5.35
N GLY A 165 -0.66 -7.39 5.87
CA GLY A 165 0.52 -7.29 6.70
C GLY A 165 0.26 -7.69 8.15
N ASN A 166 -0.92 -7.36 8.70
CA ASN A 166 -1.29 -7.70 10.08
C ASN A 166 -2.19 -8.94 10.14
N SER A 167 -3.41 -8.86 9.60
CA SER A 167 -4.35 -9.98 9.61
C SER A 167 -3.94 -11.05 8.60
N ALA A 168 -3.88 -10.72 7.31
CA ALA A 168 -3.26 -11.55 6.29
C ALA A 168 -1.79 -11.12 6.15
N SER A 169 -0.87 -11.84 6.77
CA SER A 169 0.55 -11.50 6.79
C SER A 169 1.32 -12.29 5.73
N GLU A 170 2.47 -11.78 5.35
CA GLU A 170 3.44 -12.53 4.55
C GLU A 170 3.91 -13.79 5.29
N GLN A 171 4.15 -14.90 4.56
CA GLN A 171 4.66 -16.16 5.13
C GLN A 171 6.11 -16.02 5.58
N ASN A 172 6.88 -15.18 4.93
CA ASN A 172 8.27 -14.86 5.30
C ASN A 172 8.63 -13.46 4.79
N TRP A 173 9.71 -12.90 5.31
CA TRP A 173 10.15 -11.54 5.03
C TRP A 173 10.39 -11.22 3.56
N PHE A 174 10.74 -12.19 2.71
CA PHE A 174 10.97 -11.94 1.28
C PHE A 174 9.70 -11.49 0.55
N HIS A 175 8.54 -11.86 1.09
CA HIS A 175 7.24 -11.48 0.55
C HIS A 175 6.63 -10.23 1.20
N ILE A 176 7.47 -9.37 1.85
CA ILE A 176 7.01 -8.16 2.57
C ILE A 176 6.20 -7.19 1.68
N TRP A 177 6.32 -7.27 0.35
CA TRP A 177 5.51 -6.49 -0.57
C TRP A 177 4.00 -6.78 -0.45
N LEU A 178 3.61 -7.98 0.05
CA LEU A 178 2.22 -8.33 0.36
C LEU A 178 1.67 -7.49 1.55
N SER A 179 2.55 -6.89 2.33
CA SER A 179 2.24 -5.91 3.36
C SER A 179 2.39 -4.49 2.79
N GLU A 180 3.60 -4.10 2.45
CA GLU A 180 3.95 -2.71 2.10
C GLU A 180 3.39 -2.23 0.76
N GLY A 181 3.45 -3.07 -0.26
CA GLY A 181 2.89 -2.77 -1.58
C GLY A 181 1.37 -2.65 -1.54
N PHE A 182 0.73 -3.51 -0.76
CA PHE A 182 -0.73 -3.48 -0.56
C PHE A 182 -1.17 -2.25 0.23
N ALA A 183 -0.44 -1.88 1.28
CA ALA A 183 -0.77 -0.68 2.05
C ALA A 183 -0.52 0.60 1.23
N THR A 184 0.56 0.66 0.45
CA THR A 184 0.85 1.77 -0.45
C THR A 184 -0.27 1.92 -1.49
N TYR A 185 -0.66 0.83 -2.16
CA TYR A 185 -1.75 0.89 -3.13
C TYR A 185 -3.13 1.07 -2.47
N GLY A 186 -3.31 0.59 -1.23
CA GLY A 186 -4.49 0.86 -0.43
C GLY A 186 -4.69 2.37 -0.20
N ALA A 187 -3.62 3.06 0.17
CA ALA A 187 -3.64 4.52 0.27
C ALA A 187 -3.98 5.19 -1.07
N ASP A 188 -3.43 4.70 -2.18
CA ASP A 188 -3.74 5.20 -3.52
C ASP A 188 -5.21 5.02 -3.90
N LEU A 189 -5.78 3.86 -3.60
CA LEU A 189 -7.21 3.56 -3.82
C LEU A 189 -8.12 4.47 -2.99
N TYR A 190 -7.75 4.73 -1.73
CA TYR A 190 -8.49 5.69 -0.89
C TYR A 190 -8.40 7.11 -1.45
N MET A 191 -7.21 7.54 -1.85
CA MET A 191 -7.02 8.88 -2.44
C MET A 191 -7.74 9.02 -3.79
N GLU A 192 -7.79 7.96 -4.61
CA GLU A 192 -8.62 7.91 -5.82
C GLU A 192 -10.11 8.03 -5.50
N HIS A 193 -10.58 7.29 -4.50
CA HIS A 193 -11.97 7.31 -4.06
C HIS A 193 -12.40 8.71 -3.61
N LYS A 194 -11.57 9.38 -2.85
CA LYS A 194 -11.89 10.69 -2.25
C LYS A 194 -11.68 11.87 -3.20
N TYR A 195 -10.61 11.84 -4.00
CA TYR A 195 -10.15 12.98 -4.78
C TYR A 195 -10.14 12.74 -6.30
N GLY A 196 -10.50 11.55 -6.74
CA GLY A 196 -10.60 11.20 -8.15
C GLY A 196 -9.32 10.71 -8.81
N ARG A 197 -9.46 10.34 -10.08
CA ARG A 197 -8.40 9.68 -10.88
C ARG A 197 -7.14 10.53 -11.06
N GLU A 198 -7.25 11.84 -11.15
CA GLU A 198 -6.10 12.73 -11.27
C GLU A 198 -5.19 12.65 -10.07
N ARG A 199 -5.77 12.60 -8.86
CA ARG A 199 -5.00 12.45 -7.63
C ARG A 199 -4.23 11.13 -7.58
N LEU A 200 -4.84 10.03 -8.03
CA LEU A 200 -4.15 8.75 -8.17
C LEU A 200 -2.99 8.86 -9.17
N ALA A 201 -3.21 9.47 -10.33
CA ALA A 201 -2.17 9.63 -11.35
C ALA A 201 -0.96 10.41 -10.83
N ASP A 202 -1.16 11.50 -10.09
CA ASP A 202 -0.08 12.29 -9.46
C ASP A 202 0.75 11.45 -8.47
N ARG A 203 0.08 10.66 -7.64
CA ARG A 203 0.74 9.77 -6.68
C ARG A 203 1.57 8.70 -7.40
N LEU A 204 0.98 8.01 -8.35
CA LEU A 204 1.65 6.99 -9.16
C LEU A 204 2.85 7.56 -9.94
N GLN A 205 2.77 8.79 -10.44
CA GLN A 205 3.92 9.44 -11.10
C GLN A 205 5.07 9.69 -10.12
N THR A 206 4.77 10.13 -8.90
CA THR A 206 5.76 10.31 -7.83
C THR A 206 6.41 8.97 -7.46
N GLU A 207 5.62 7.94 -7.30
CA GLU A 207 6.10 6.58 -7.00
C GLU A 207 6.93 5.99 -8.14
N ARG A 208 6.53 6.22 -9.40
CA ARG A 208 7.33 5.85 -10.58
C ARG A 208 8.74 6.44 -10.50
N GLN A 209 8.85 7.73 -10.13
CA GLN A 209 10.15 8.39 -9.97
C GLN A 209 11.00 7.72 -8.89
N GLN A 210 10.39 7.33 -7.76
CA GLN A 210 11.08 6.63 -6.68
C GLN A 210 11.57 5.24 -7.10
N VAL A 211 10.74 4.47 -7.83
CA VAL A 211 11.12 3.16 -8.38
C VAL A 211 12.25 3.30 -9.38
N VAL A 212 12.17 4.24 -10.31
CA VAL A 212 13.22 4.50 -11.31
C VAL A 212 14.53 4.92 -10.64
N ALA A 213 14.47 5.84 -9.69
CA ALA A 213 15.64 6.30 -8.94
C ALA A 213 16.31 5.17 -8.14
N PHE A 214 15.50 4.26 -7.56
CA PHE A 214 16.03 3.08 -6.87
C PHE A 214 16.66 2.09 -7.86
N SER A 215 16.00 1.78 -8.98
CA SER A 215 16.49 0.84 -9.99
C SER A 215 17.80 1.28 -10.63
N ASN A 216 18.05 2.59 -10.73
CA ASN A 216 19.32 3.14 -11.23
C ASN A 216 20.50 2.89 -10.25
N ARG A 217 20.20 2.61 -8.98
CA ARG A 217 21.22 2.32 -7.95
C ARG A 217 21.34 0.84 -7.65
N LYS A 218 20.21 0.13 -7.67
CA LYS A 218 20.14 -1.30 -7.35
C LYS A 218 19.10 -1.98 -8.24
N VAL A 219 19.55 -2.88 -9.08
CA VAL A 219 18.66 -3.72 -9.90
C VAL A 219 18.34 -5.00 -9.11
N ALA A 220 17.12 -5.07 -8.58
CA ALA A 220 16.64 -6.19 -7.76
C ALA A 220 15.17 -6.49 -8.06
N PRO A 221 14.70 -7.75 -7.88
CA PRO A 221 13.28 -8.09 -7.95
C PRO A 221 12.52 -7.54 -6.74
N VAL A 222 11.19 -7.63 -6.77
CA VAL A 222 10.33 -7.30 -5.62
C VAL A 222 10.49 -8.36 -4.53
N VAL A 223 10.39 -9.63 -4.90
CA VAL A 223 10.73 -10.77 -4.01
C VAL A 223 12.20 -11.10 -4.23
N ASP A 224 13.04 -10.69 -3.29
CA ASP A 224 14.49 -10.87 -3.34
C ASP A 224 14.95 -11.83 -2.21
N ALA A 225 15.02 -13.12 -2.54
CA ALA A 225 15.45 -14.16 -1.58
C ALA A 225 16.96 -14.16 -1.31
N THR A 226 17.72 -13.26 -1.92
CA THR A 226 19.19 -13.16 -1.69
C THR A 226 19.53 -12.22 -0.53
N VAL A 227 18.55 -11.47 -0.02
CA VAL A 227 18.73 -10.50 1.05
C VAL A 227 18.93 -11.22 2.40
N THR A 228 20.00 -10.87 3.09
CA THR A 228 20.33 -11.40 4.44
C THR A 228 20.02 -10.41 5.56
N ASN A 229 19.93 -9.12 5.24
CA ASN A 229 19.50 -8.09 6.18
C ASN A 229 18.05 -7.67 5.85
N TRP A 230 17.10 -8.08 6.67
CA TRP A 230 15.67 -7.82 6.46
C TRP A 230 15.31 -6.34 6.27
N ASN A 231 16.05 -5.42 6.92
CA ASN A 231 15.82 -3.99 6.71
C ASN A 231 16.08 -3.54 5.26
N ALA A 232 16.89 -4.28 4.50
CA ALA A 232 17.13 -3.99 3.09
C ALA A 232 15.94 -4.34 2.17
N LEU A 233 14.94 -5.06 2.69
CA LEU A 233 13.67 -5.32 2.00
C LEU A 233 12.72 -4.11 2.10
N LEU A 234 12.89 -3.23 3.08
CA LEU A 234 12.14 -1.97 3.19
C LEU A 234 12.70 -0.94 2.21
N ASN A 235 12.29 -1.06 0.96
CA ASN A 235 12.83 -0.27 -0.14
C ASN A 235 11.74 -0.02 -1.22
N PRO A 236 11.95 0.88 -2.19
CA PRO A 236 10.95 1.20 -3.22
C PRO A 236 10.42 0.03 -4.03
N ASN A 237 11.09 -1.13 -4.08
CA ASN A 237 10.54 -2.31 -4.72
C ASN A 237 9.40 -2.93 -3.91
N SER A 238 9.52 -2.98 -2.57
CA SER A 238 8.46 -3.54 -1.72
C SER A 238 7.26 -2.61 -1.60
N TYR A 239 7.47 -1.29 -1.57
CA TYR A 239 6.44 -0.26 -1.45
C TYR A 239 5.89 0.15 -2.82
N GLN A 240 6.56 1.06 -3.49
CA GLN A 240 6.06 1.75 -4.68
C GLN A 240 5.96 0.83 -5.90
N LYS A 241 6.96 -0.04 -6.13
CA LYS A 241 6.85 -1.01 -7.23
C LYS A 241 5.80 -2.06 -6.92
N GLY A 242 5.66 -2.50 -5.66
CA GLY A 242 4.56 -3.36 -5.21
C GLY A 242 3.19 -2.73 -5.52
N ALA A 243 3.00 -1.46 -5.18
CA ALA A 243 1.79 -0.70 -5.50
C ALA A 243 1.56 -0.60 -7.02
N TRP A 244 2.59 -0.29 -7.80
CA TRP A 244 2.52 -0.28 -9.26
C TRP A 244 2.14 -1.63 -9.86
N VAL A 245 2.64 -2.74 -9.30
CA VAL A 245 2.25 -4.08 -9.75
C VAL A 245 0.76 -4.32 -9.52
N LEU A 246 0.21 -3.92 -8.37
CA LEU A 246 -1.22 -4.00 -8.08
C LEU A 246 -2.02 -3.11 -9.03
N HIS A 247 -1.54 -1.91 -9.34
CA HIS A 247 -2.18 -0.99 -10.28
C HIS A 247 -2.23 -1.55 -11.70
N MET A 248 -1.12 -2.10 -12.20
CA MET A 248 -1.06 -2.76 -13.49
C MET A 248 -1.91 -4.03 -13.53
N LEU A 249 -1.96 -4.79 -12.43
CA LEU A 249 -2.81 -5.96 -12.30
C LEU A 249 -4.30 -5.61 -12.36
N ARG A 250 -4.71 -4.51 -11.70
CA ARG A 250 -6.09 -3.97 -11.79
C ARG A 250 -6.48 -3.69 -13.24
N ARG A 251 -5.59 -3.11 -14.04
CA ARG A 251 -5.82 -2.95 -15.49
C ARG A 251 -5.91 -4.29 -16.21
N GLN A 252 -5.02 -5.23 -15.89
CA GLN A 252 -4.93 -6.53 -16.56
C GLN A 252 -6.19 -7.39 -16.37
N VAL A 253 -6.73 -7.43 -15.16
CA VAL A 253 -7.89 -8.27 -14.84
C VAL A 253 -9.22 -7.51 -14.88
N GLY A 254 -9.18 -6.18 -14.88
CA GLY A 254 -10.32 -5.29 -14.80
C GLY A 254 -10.75 -5.01 -13.35
N GLU A 255 -11.42 -3.86 -13.14
CA GLU A 255 -11.79 -3.31 -11.84
C GLU A 255 -12.53 -4.29 -10.92
N GLN A 256 -13.61 -4.90 -11.45
CA GLN A 256 -14.45 -5.78 -10.64
C GLN A 256 -13.74 -7.08 -10.26
N ALA A 257 -12.96 -7.65 -11.18
CA ALA A 257 -12.19 -8.85 -10.92
C ALA A 257 -11.06 -8.56 -9.92
N PHE A 258 -10.41 -7.42 -10.03
CA PHE A 258 -9.37 -6.99 -9.09
C PHE A 258 -9.93 -6.88 -7.66
N ARG A 259 -11.04 -6.15 -7.49
CA ARG A 259 -11.69 -6.01 -6.17
C ARG A 259 -12.16 -7.34 -5.60
N ASN A 260 -12.76 -8.19 -6.42
CA ASN A 260 -13.19 -9.53 -6.02
C ASN A 260 -12.01 -10.41 -5.60
N GLY A 261 -10.90 -10.34 -6.34
CA GLY A 261 -9.67 -11.08 -6.04
C GLY A 261 -9.04 -10.65 -4.72
N LEU A 262 -8.99 -9.33 -4.42
CA LEU A 262 -8.54 -8.82 -3.13
C LEU A 262 -9.39 -9.33 -1.97
N ARG A 263 -10.72 -9.31 -2.13
CA ARG A 263 -11.65 -9.83 -1.11
C ARG A 263 -11.50 -11.32 -0.89
N GLN A 264 -11.37 -12.11 -1.96
CA GLN A 264 -11.14 -13.55 -1.88
C GLN A 264 -9.81 -13.87 -1.21
N TYR A 265 -8.74 -13.17 -1.60
CA TYR A 265 -7.42 -13.33 -0.99
C TYR A 265 -7.48 -13.04 0.51
N TYR A 266 -8.07 -11.90 0.91
CA TYR A 266 -8.23 -11.57 2.31
C TYR A 266 -9.07 -12.60 3.07
N ALA A 267 -10.21 -13.02 2.54
CA ALA A 267 -11.09 -14.01 3.18
C ALA A 267 -10.40 -15.37 3.40
N LEU A 268 -9.51 -15.77 2.48
CA LEU A 268 -8.76 -17.02 2.59
C LEU A 268 -7.60 -16.96 3.61
N PHE A 269 -6.99 -15.78 3.78
CA PHE A 269 -5.75 -15.64 4.55
C PHE A 269 -5.87 -14.74 5.79
N GLN A 270 -7.07 -14.23 6.10
CA GLN A 270 -7.29 -13.48 7.35
C GLN A 270 -6.90 -14.34 8.56
N GLY A 271 -6.12 -13.76 9.47
CA GLY A 271 -5.55 -14.46 10.63
C GLY A 271 -4.40 -15.43 10.31
N GLY A 272 -4.10 -15.65 9.02
CA GLY A 272 -3.07 -16.56 8.52
C GLY A 272 -1.92 -15.86 7.82
N ASN A 273 -1.17 -16.65 7.04
CA ASN A 273 0.01 -16.20 6.29
C ASN A 273 -0.10 -16.63 4.82
N ALA A 274 0.45 -15.82 3.93
CA ALA A 274 0.38 -16.04 2.50
C ALA A 274 1.74 -15.82 1.81
N LEU A 275 1.91 -16.47 0.68
CA LEU A 275 2.96 -16.24 -0.31
C LEU A 275 2.40 -15.42 -1.50
N THR A 276 3.28 -14.92 -2.33
CA THR A 276 2.90 -14.25 -3.59
C THR A 276 2.04 -15.13 -4.48
N GLU A 277 2.33 -16.44 -4.51
CA GLU A 277 1.61 -17.44 -5.29
C GLU A 277 0.16 -17.64 -4.81
N ASP A 278 -0.09 -17.42 -3.53
CA ASP A 278 -1.45 -17.46 -2.96
C ASP A 278 -2.29 -16.29 -3.49
N PHE A 279 -1.71 -15.10 -3.50
CA PHE A 279 -2.36 -13.92 -4.09
C PHE A 279 -2.54 -14.07 -5.60
N GLN A 280 -1.54 -14.60 -6.32
CA GLN A 280 -1.66 -14.91 -7.74
C GLN A 280 -2.86 -15.81 -8.01
N ARG A 281 -3.01 -16.93 -7.27
CA ARG A 281 -4.15 -17.86 -7.43
C ARG A 281 -5.50 -17.19 -7.19
N ALA A 282 -5.61 -16.32 -6.18
CA ALA A 282 -6.85 -15.58 -5.94
C ALA A 282 -7.20 -14.65 -7.11
N MET A 283 -6.20 -13.97 -7.68
CA MET A 283 -6.39 -13.08 -8.84
C MET A 283 -6.70 -13.86 -10.13
N GLU A 284 -6.08 -15.01 -10.36
CA GLU A 284 -6.36 -15.90 -11.49
C GLU A 284 -7.80 -16.42 -11.43
N ALA A 285 -8.27 -16.83 -10.25
CA ALA A 285 -9.64 -17.27 -10.05
C ALA A 285 -10.67 -16.16 -10.31
N ALA A 286 -10.40 -14.95 -9.79
CA ALA A 286 -11.28 -13.80 -9.98
C ALA A 286 -11.27 -13.28 -11.43
N GLY A 287 -10.11 -13.21 -12.07
CA GLY A 287 -9.91 -12.70 -13.43
C GLY A 287 -10.14 -13.75 -14.53
N LYS A 288 -10.29 -15.03 -14.16
CA LYS A 288 -10.44 -16.17 -15.09
C LYS A 288 -9.37 -16.21 -16.19
N GLN A 289 -8.13 -15.93 -15.84
CA GLN A 289 -6.99 -15.91 -16.75
C GLN A 289 -5.71 -16.36 -16.04
N ASP A 290 -4.75 -16.92 -16.80
CA ASP A 290 -3.40 -17.20 -16.31
C ASP A 290 -2.62 -15.89 -16.11
N LEU A 291 -2.13 -15.68 -14.90
CA LEU A 291 -1.30 -14.55 -14.50
C LEU A 291 0.16 -14.94 -14.17
N GLY A 292 0.52 -16.20 -14.34
CA GLY A 292 1.87 -16.67 -14.03
C GLY A 292 2.96 -15.90 -14.76
N TRP A 293 2.72 -15.53 -16.03
CA TRP A 293 3.64 -14.68 -16.80
C TRP A 293 3.77 -13.28 -16.19
N PHE A 294 2.66 -12.70 -15.70
CA PHE A 294 2.61 -11.36 -15.11
C PHE A 294 3.43 -11.29 -13.83
N PHE A 295 3.19 -12.21 -12.89
CA PHE A 295 3.92 -12.27 -11.62
C PHE A 295 5.41 -12.58 -11.83
N ARG A 296 5.76 -13.53 -12.72
CA ARG A 296 7.17 -13.77 -13.06
C ARG A 296 7.86 -12.52 -13.56
N GLN A 297 7.19 -11.73 -14.39
CA GLN A 297 7.75 -10.51 -14.99
C GLN A 297 7.89 -9.37 -13.98
N TRP A 298 6.86 -9.10 -13.17
CA TRP A 298 6.81 -7.88 -12.38
C TRP A 298 7.29 -8.06 -10.93
N ILE A 299 7.19 -9.26 -10.39
CA ILE A 299 7.57 -9.57 -9.00
C ILE A 299 8.95 -10.23 -8.92
N TYR A 300 9.20 -11.24 -9.76
CA TYR A 300 10.41 -12.06 -9.64
C TYR A 300 11.53 -11.63 -10.59
N ARG A 301 11.23 -10.88 -11.61
CA ARG A 301 12.23 -10.31 -12.51
C ARG A 301 12.61 -8.90 -12.04
N PRO A 302 13.91 -8.55 -11.99
CA PRO A 302 14.37 -7.22 -11.66
C PRO A 302 14.10 -6.20 -12.79
N GLY A 303 14.08 -4.90 -12.41
CA GLY A 303 13.96 -3.79 -13.37
C GLY A 303 12.53 -3.48 -13.79
N HIS A 304 12.43 -2.67 -14.83
CA HIS A 304 11.20 -2.19 -15.48
C HIS A 304 11.51 -1.85 -16.93
N PRO A 305 10.53 -1.74 -17.85
CA PRO A 305 10.79 -1.35 -19.22
C PRO A 305 11.29 0.09 -19.32
N ARG A 306 12.30 0.31 -20.17
CA ARG A 306 12.74 1.63 -20.60
C ARG A 306 12.29 1.83 -22.03
N LEU A 307 11.44 2.84 -22.29
CA LEU A 307 10.73 2.99 -23.54
C LEU A 307 11.21 4.20 -24.34
N SER A 308 11.36 3.98 -25.65
CA SER A 308 11.35 5.04 -26.67
C SER A 308 10.10 4.88 -27.52
N VAL A 309 9.40 5.98 -27.74
CA VAL A 309 8.23 6.04 -28.61
C VAL A 309 8.52 6.99 -29.76
N GLU A 310 8.51 6.45 -30.97
CA GLU A 310 8.71 7.17 -32.23
C GLU A 310 7.40 7.11 -33.03
N TRP A 311 7.15 8.16 -33.83
CA TRP A 311 5.99 8.18 -34.70
C TRP A 311 6.27 9.01 -35.96
N ASP A 312 5.64 8.60 -37.07
CA ASP A 312 5.64 9.33 -38.32
C ASP A 312 4.31 9.19 -39.09
N LYS A 313 4.18 9.99 -40.12
CA LYS A 313 3.01 10.01 -41.01
C LYS A 313 3.34 9.47 -42.37
N PRO A 314 3.29 8.14 -42.59
CA PRO A 314 3.66 7.51 -43.88
C PRO A 314 2.70 7.90 -45.01
N ARG A 315 1.44 8.25 -44.69
CA ARG A 315 0.40 8.68 -45.63
C ARG A 315 -0.61 9.60 -44.95
N ARG A 316 -1.37 10.36 -45.77
CA ARG A 316 -2.50 11.14 -45.25
C ARG A 316 -3.47 10.28 -44.43
N LYS A 317 -3.87 10.75 -43.24
CA LYS A 317 -4.74 10.05 -42.28
C LYS A 317 -4.21 8.70 -41.78
N ARG A 318 -2.90 8.50 -41.79
CA ARG A 318 -2.21 7.34 -41.22
C ARG A 318 -1.11 7.80 -40.28
N LEU A 319 -1.05 7.20 -39.13
CA LEU A 319 0.01 7.41 -38.14
C LEU A 319 0.70 6.07 -37.91
N ARG A 320 2.00 6.01 -38.10
CA ARG A 320 2.82 4.87 -37.71
C ARG A 320 3.41 5.17 -36.35
N LEU A 321 3.23 4.22 -35.43
CA LEU A 321 3.68 4.27 -34.06
C LEU A 321 4.70 3.15 -33.87
N LYS A 322 5.85 3.45 -33.29
CA LYS A 322 6.89 2.47 -32.97
C LYS A 322 7.29 2.61 -31.52
N VAL A 323 7.21 1.52 -30.78
CA VAL A 323 7.62 1.42 -29.36
C VAL A 323 8.85 0.53 -29.29
N SER A 324 9.94 1.02 -28.73
CA SER A 324 11.17 0.27 -28.52
C SER A 324 11.49 0.16 -27.04
N GLN A 325 11.84 -1.04 -26.57
CA GLN A 325 12.29 -1.32 -25.23
C GLN A 325 13.81 -1.30 -25.15
N LEU A 326 14.37 -0.30 -24.46
CA LEU A 326 15.79 0.04 -24.44
C LEU A 326 16.59 -0.61 -23.29
N GLN A 327 15.92 -1.20 -22.30
CA GLN A 327 16.60 -1.88 -21.18
C GLN A 327 17.29 -3.16 -21.66
N ASP A 328 18.31 -3.57 -20.94
CA ASP A 328 18.97 -4.87 -21.18
C ASP A 328 18.05 -6.05 -20.83
N GLY A 329 18.43 -7.26 -21.31
CA GLY A 329 17.70 -8.51 -21.04
C GLY A 329 16.42 -8.65 -21.88
N PRO A 330 15.54 -9.59 -21.54
CA PRO A 330 14.32 -9.91 -22.29
C PRO A 330 13.33 -8.74 -22.37
N ALA A 331 12.44 -8.73 -23.35
CA ALA A 331 11.34 -7.79 -23.43
C ALA A 331 10.37 -7.96 -22.25
N PHE A 332 9.72 -6.86 -21.83
CA PHE A 332 8.53 -6.89 -20.99
C PHE A 332 7.30 -6.99 -21.89
N ARG A 333 6.26 -7.63 -21.37
CA ARG A 333 4.98 -7.75 -22.02
C ARG A 333 3.95 -6.87 -21.33
N PHE A 334 3.30 -5.97 -22.08
CA PHE A 334 2.29 -5.04 -21.54
C PHE A 334 1.47 -4.39 -22.66
N PRO A 335 0.21 -4.00 -22.40
CA PRO A 335 -0.51 -3.07 -23.23
C PRO A 335 -0.02 -1.64 -22.99
N LEU A 336 0.18 -0.85 -24.04
CA LEU A 336 0.57 0.56 -23.95
C LEU A 336 -0.43 1.43 -24.70
N ASP A 337 -1.01 2.38 -23.99
CA ASP A 337 -1.85 3.40 -24.61
C ASP A 337 -0.98 4.53 -25.16
N LEU A 338 -1.25 4.90 -26.41
CA LEU A 338 -0.61 6.02 -27.09
C LEU A 338 -1.68 7.00 -27.53
N LYS A 339 -1.65 8.22 -26.97
CA LYS A 339 -2.59 9.30 -27.28
C LYS A 339 -1.94 10.29 -28.23
N ALA A 340 -2.46 10.38 -29.46
CA ALA A 340 -2.10 11.49 -30.35
C ALA A 340 -2.98 12.70 -30.02
N VAL A 341 -2.38 13.89 -30.06
CA VAL A 341 -3.04 15.17 -29.90
C VAL A 341 -2.76 16.00 -31.12
N SER A 342 -3.78 16.71 -31.67
CA SER A 342 -3.64 17.57 -32.82
C SER A 342 -2.69 18.74 -32.52
N THR A 343 -2.17 19.36 -33.59
CA THR A 343 -1.22 20.49 -33.47
C THR A 343 -1.82 21.70 -32.73
N ASP A 344 -3.12 21.88 -32.82
CA ASP A 344 -3.87 22.96 -32.13
C ASP A 344 -4.43 22.52 -30.77
N GLY A 345 -4.23 21.24 -30.38
CA GLY A 345 -4.70 20.71 -29.11
C GLY A 345 -6.20 20.39 -29.02
N THR A 346 -6.97 20.59 -30.09
CA THR A 346 -8.44 20.49 -30.06
C THR A 346 -8.96 19.08 -30.25
N GLU A 347 -8.20 18.21 -30.92
CA GLU A 347 -8.57 16.82 -31.20
C GLU A 347 -7.54 15.86 -30.56
N SER A 348 -8.02 14.73 -30.08
CA SER A 348 -7.16 13.64 -29.62
C SER A 348 -7.78 12.28 -29.88
N GLU A 349 -6.94 11.28 -30.06
CA GLU A 349 -7.36 9.87 -30.23
C GLU A 349 -6.33 8.95 -29.56
N THR A 350 -6.79 7.89 -28.88
CA THR A 350 -5.93 6.96 -28.15
C THR A 350 -6.03 5.56 -28.76
N TRP A 351 -4.91 4.87 -28.87
CA TRP A 351 -4.82 3.48 -29.30
C TRP A 351 -4.00 2.68 -28.30
N THR A 352 -4.43 1.45 -28.03
CA THR A 352 -3.65 0.49 -27.24
C THR A 352 -2.83 -0.38 -28.17
N ILE A 353 -1.54 -0.51 -27.90
CA ILE A 353 -0.62 -1.39 -28.63
C ILE A 353 -0.15 -2.48 -27.65
N GLU A 354 -0.26 -3.74 -28.09
CA GLU A 354 0.33 -4.87 -27.36
C GLU A 354 1.84 -4.92 -27.64
N VAL A 355 2.63 -4.69 -26.60
CA VAL A 355 4.09 -4.73 -26.65
C VAL A 355 4.56 -6.04 -26.01
N ASN A 356 4.97 -6.99 -26.84
CA ASN A 356 5.41 -8.32 -26.39
C ASN A 356 6.89 -8.60 -26.70
N GLU A 357 7.49 -7.78 -27.53
CA GLU A 357 8.86 -7.89 -28.03
C GLU A 357 9.66 -6.60 -27.77
N LYS A 358 10.94 -6.61 -28.08
CA LYS A 358 11.81 -5.42 -27.96
C LYS A 358 11.33 -4.24 -28.79
N THR A 359 10.61 -4.51 -29.86
CA THR A 359 10.02 -3.49 -30.73
C THR A 359 8.61 -3.90 -31.11
N ALA A 360 7.67 -2.99 -31.01
CA ALA A 360 6.30 -3.12 -31.48
C ALA A 360 5.96 -1.97 -32.42
N GLU A 361 5.34 -2.26 -33.55
CA GLU A 361 4.91 -1.26 -34.52
C GLU A 361 3.43 -1.42 -34.85
N ALA A 362 2.74 -0.29 -34.99
CA ALA A 362 1.37 -0.26 -35.43
C ALA A 362 1.14 0.89 -36.41
N THR A 363 0.27 0.69 -37.41
CA THR A 363 -0.21 1.76 -38.27
C THR A 363 -1.71 1.95 -38.04
N VAL A 364 -2.07 3.09 -37.49
CA VAL A 364 -3.44 3.41 -37.14
C VAL A 364 -4.02 4.50 -38.06
N LYS A 365 -5.36 4.62 -38.10
CA LYS A 365 -6.01 5.76 -38.72
C LYS A 365 -5.99 6.92 -37.74
N CYS A 366 -5.56 8.09 -38.18
CA CYS A 366 -5.64 9.33 -37.44
C CYS A 366 -6.41 10.36 -38.29
N LYS A 367 -7.51 10.91 -37.75
CA LYS A 367 -8.42 11.78 -38.52
C LYS A 367 -7.92 13.21 -38.63
N PHE A 368 -7.05 13.61 -37.73
CA PHE A 368 -6.47 14.96 -37.63
C PHE A 368 -4.96 14.94 -37.91
N GLU A 369 -4.36 16.10 -37.93
CA GLU A 369 -2.91 16.30 -38.03
C GLU A 369 -2.28 16.22 -36.63
N PRO A 370 -1.56 15.14 -36.25
CA PRO A 370 -0.98 15.01 -34.92
C PRO A 370 0.23 15.95 -34.77
N GLY A 371 0.26 16.67 -33.66
CA GLY A 371 1.39 17.48 -33.20
C GLY A 371 2.29 16.73 -32.20
N GLN A 372 1.71 15.82 -31.43
CA GLN A 372 2.46 15.00 -30.47
C GLN A 372 1.79 13.64 -30.25
N VAL A 373 2.57 12.69 -29.74
CA VAL A 373 2.09 11.40 -29.24
C VAL A 373 2.56 11.24 -27.79
N VAL A 374 1.61 11.05 -26.88
CA VAL A 374 1.82 10.89 -25.44
C VAL A 374 1.68 9.43 -25.07
N PRO A 375 2.74 8.77 -24.57
CA PRO A 375 2.62 7.40 -24.07
C PRO A 375 1.99 7.39 -22.66
N ASP A 376 1.15 6.38 -22.43
CA ASP A 376 0.50 6.12 -21.13
C ASP A 376 -0.21 7.34 -20.53
N PRO A 377 -1.14 7.98 -21.26
CA PRO A 377 -1.77 9.23 -20.83
C PRO A 377 -2.51 9.11 -19.51
N ASP A 378 -3.03 7.93 -19.19
CA ASP A 378 -3.84 7.65 -18.00
C ASP A 378 -3.05 6.98 -16.87
N THR A 379 -1.72 6.93 -16.99
CA THR A 379 -0.80 6.43 -15.96
C THR A 379 -1.09 4.99 -15.55
N TRP A 380 -1.10 4.05 -16.51
CA TRP A 380 -1.36 2.62 -16.29
C TRP A 380 -0.11 1.73 -16.27
N LEU A 381 1.05 2.22 -16.67
CA LEU A 381 2.25 1.42 -16.84
C LEU A 381 3.44 1.97 -16.06
N LEU A 382 4.15 1.11 -15.34
CA LEU A 382 5.45 1.43 -14.77
C LEU A 382 6.53 1.33 -15.85
N PHE A 383 7.12 2.46 -16.24
CA PHE A 383 8.24 2.53 -17.19
C PHE A 383 9.10 3.78 -16.97
N SER A 384 10.30 3.80 -17.55
CA SER A 384 11.12 5.01 -17.74
C SER A 384 11.31 5.32 -19.23
N LYS A 385 11.69 6.55 -19.55
CA LYS A 385 12.09 6.99 -20.89
C LYS A 385 13.57 6.81 -21.11
#